data_cea375ad46bba557a7f004382516ba4b
#
_entry.id   cea375ad46bba557a7f004382516ba4b
#
_cell.length_a   1.000
_cell.length_b   1.000
_cell.length_c   1.000
_cell.angle_alpha   90.00
_cell.angle_beta   90.00
_cell.angle_gamma   90.00
#
_symmetry.space_group_name_H-M   'P 1'
#
loop_
_entity.id
_entity.type
_entity.pdbx_description
1 polymer ?
#
loop_
_entity_poly.entity_id
_entity_poly.type
_entity_poly.pdbx_seq_one_letter_code
_entity_poly.pdbx_strand_id
1 'polypeptide(L)'
;MKKSGVLPNLKETFLEGKNYKFLLLSILATGLSYGLYKGMLDNFLAEVVQMGEMDRGVTEFFRELPGILLVFILAAFYMLSAESLYKAGAVIMLIGMGMHAALPPTKVLATLAICMYSLGEHIQLGMKSTITLKMAQPGRGGEGLGLTGSISQIGMLIGYFAIVVVFSFFTGAKTYNTFFWIAAGLAAISPMEIILHLYYPFLIFIMAVVSIIIQFPKR
;
A
#
# COMPACT_ATOMS: atom_id res chain seq x y z
N MET A 1 -40.50 -6.43 -4.26
CA MET A 1 -39.12 -6.57 -4.76
C MET A 1 -38.56 -5.18 -5.08
N LYS A 2 -37.72 -4.60 -4.21
CA LYS A 2 -36.99 -3.36 -4.50
C LYS A 2 -35.98 -3.68 -5.60
N LYS A 3 -36.00 -2.95 -6.73
CA LYS A 3 -34.98 -3.03 -7.77
C LYS A 3 -33.63 -2.75 -7.09
N SER A 4 -32.77 -3.78 -6.94
CA SER A 4 -31.40 -3.59 -6.58
C SER A 4 -30.73 -2.84 -7.72
N GLY A 5 -30.35 -1.59 -7.50
CA GLY A 5 -29.48 -0.89 -8.44
C GLY A 5 -28.18 -1.69 -8.61
N VAL A 6 -27.59 -1.62 -9.80
CA VAL A 6 -26.35 -2.33 -10.15
C VAL A 6 -25.18 -1.95 -9.22
N LEU A 7 -25.29 -0.80 -8.54
CA LEU A 7 -24.27 -0.34 -7.57
C LEU A 7 -24.82 -0.45 -6.15
N PRO A 8 -24.04 -1.01 -5.20
CA PRO A 8 -24.41 -1.07 -3.80
C PRO A 8 -24.60 0.34 -3.24
N ASN A 9 -25.69 0.54 -2.51
CA ASN A 9 -25.92 1.79 -1.79
C ASN A 9 -25.00 1.83 -0.57
N LEU A 10 -24.00 2.70 -0.57
CA LEU A 10 -23.01 2.82 0.50
C LEU A 10 -23.62 2.97 1.89
N LYS A 11 -24.74 3.73 2.01
CA LYS A 11 -25.44 3.93 3.29
C LYS A 11 -26.16 2.67 3.78
N GLU A 12 -26.53 1.78 2.86
CA GLU A 12 -27.17 0.51 3.19
C GLU A 12 -26.13 -0.59 3.47
N THR A 13 -24.91 -0.47 2.90
CA THR A 13 -23.85 -1.46 3.03
C THR A 13 -23.08 -1.29 4.36
N PHE A 14 -22.88 -0.05 4.80
CA PHE A 14 -22.07 0.25 6.00
C PHE A 14 -22.92 0.83 7.13
N LEU A 15 -22.48 0.61 8.36
CA LEU A 15 -23.11 1.11 9.59
C LEU A 15 -23.11 2.64 9.62
N GLU A 16 -24.24 3.25 9.96
CA GLU A 16 -24.34 4.69 10.23
C GLU A 16 -23.43 5.08 11.39
N GLY A 17 -22.81 6.27 11.31
CA GLY A 17 -21.87 6.76 12.31
C GLY A 17 -20.46 6.17 12.23
N LYS A 18 -20.19 5.19 11.38
CA LYS A 18 -18.84 4.72 11.08
C LYS A 18 -18.24 5.53 9.93
N ASN A 19 -16.96 5.88 10.06
CA ASN A 19 -16.26 6.66 9.04
C ASN A 19 -15.82 5.78 7.85
N TYR A 20 -16.76 5.00 7.27
CA TYR A 20 -16.48 4.09 6.15
C TYR A 20 -15.93 4.83 4.91
N LYS A 21 -16.26 6.10 4.71
CA LYS A 21 -15.73 6.91 3.61
C LYS A 21 -14.21 7.02 3.68
N PHE A 22 -13.68 7.19 4.88
CA PHE A 22 -12.25 7.23 5.12
C PHE A 22 -11.60 5.87 4.84
N LEU A 23 -12.22 4.77 5.28
CA LEU A 23 -11.75 3.44 4.92
C LEU A 23 -11.66 3.27 3.40
N LEU A 24 -12.70 3.68 2.65
CA LEU A 24 -12.73 3.56 1.18
C LEU A 24 -11.64 4.42 0.53
N LEU A 25 -11.41 5.64 1.01
CA LEU A 25 -10.34 6.52 0.52
C LEU A 25 -8.95 5.93 0.83
N SER A 26 -8.75 5.42 2.05
CA SER A 26 -7.53 4.71 2.44
C SER A 26 -7.25 3.51 1.53
N ILE A 27 -8.25 2.69 1.26
CA ILE A 27 -8.14 1.53 0.37
C ILE A 27 -7.81 1.96 -1.06
N LEU A 28 -8.43 3.02 -1.57
CA LEU A 28 -8.13 3.56 -2.90
C LEU A 28 -6.67 4.04 -2.99
N ALA A 29 -6.21 4.82 -2.00
CA ALA A 29 -4.85 5.33 -1.94
C ALA A 29 -3.82 4.20 -1.84
N THR A 30 -4.10 3.19 -1.00
CA THR A 30 -3.25 2.00 -0.90
C THR A 30 -3.24 1.20 -2.21
N GLY A 31 -4.39 1.03 -2.86
CA GLY A 31 -4.47 0.38 -4.16
C GLY A 31 -3.64 1.10 -5.22
N LEU A 32 -3.73 2.44 -5.27
CA LEU A 32 -2.94 3.26 -6.18
C LEU A 32 -1.43 3.13 -5.90
N SER A 33 -1.03 3.24 -4.64
CA SER A 33 0.35 3.01 -4.19
C SER A 33 0.89 1.64 -4.64
N TYR A 34 0.07 0.62 -4.48
CA TYR A 34 0.34 -0.75 -4.87
C TYR A 34 0.58 -0.89 -6.36
N GLY A 35 -0.32 -0.30 -7.18
CA GLY A 35 -0.19 -0.34 -8.63
C GLY A 35 1.06 0.38 -9.13
N LEU A 36 1.42 1.52 -8.54
CA LEU A 36 2.66 2.22 -8.86
C LEU A 36 3.87 1.35 -8.51
N TYR A 37 3.93 0.84 -7.27
CA TYR A 37 5.06 0.05 -6.80
C TYR A 37 5.26 -1.23 -7.61
N LYS A 38 4.22 -2.06 -7.72
CA LYS A 38 4.32 -3.34 -8.45
C LYS A 38 4.48 -3.15 -9.96
N GLY A 39 3.91 -2.09 -10.52
CA GLY A 39 4.03 -1.80 -11.94
C GLY A 39 5.44 -1.48 -12.42
N MET A 40 6.31 -1.00 -11.52
CA MET A 40 7.70 -0.68 -11.87
C MET A 40 8.73 -1.63 -11.26
N LEU A 41 8.36 -2.43 -10.25
CA LEU A 41 9.32 -3.21 -9.46
C LEU A 41 10.13 -4.17 -10.31
N ASP A 42 9.49 -4.94 -11.17
CA ASP A 42 10.17 -5.93 -12.00
C ASP A 42 11.18 -5.31 -12.96
N ASN A 43 10.83 -4.19 -13.57
CA ASN A 43 11.73 -3.44 -14.43
C ASN A 43 12.90 -2.85 -13.63
N PHE A 44 12.63 -2.30 -12.45
CA PHE A 44 13.67 -1.83 -11.54
C PHE A 44 14.68 -2.92 -11.17
N LEU A 45 14.19 -4.12 -10.82
CA LEU A 45 15.06 -5.25 -10.48
C LEU A 45 15.92 -5.70 -11.67
N ALA A 46 15.36 -5.67 -12.88
CA ALA A 46 16.09 -6.05 -14.10
C ALA A 46 17.07 -4.95 -14.56
N GLU A 47 16.63 -3.70 -14.63
CA GLU A 47 17.38 -2.61 -15.27
C GLU A 47 18.38 -1.92 -14.33
N VAL A 48 17.99 -1.73 -13.05
CA VAL A 48 18.79 -0.94 -12.09
C VAL A 48 19.58 -1.85 -11.16
N VAL A 49 18.92 -2.86 -10.57
CA VAL A 49 19.59 -3.81 -9.66
C VAL A 49 20.35 -4.90 -10.41
N GLN A 50 20.00 -5.12 -11.67
CA GLN A 50 20.59 -6.14 -12.56
C GLN A 50 20.46 -7.57 -11.99
N MET A 51 19.29 -7.91 -11.49
CA MET A 51 18.95 -9.25 -11.03
C MET A 51 18.70 -10.21 -12.20
N GLY A 52 19.44 -11.32 -12.21
CA GLY A 52 19.15 -12.45 -13.12
C GLY A 52 17.96 -13.29 -12.64
N GLU A 53 17.61 -14.31 -13.41
CA GLU A 53 16.44 -15.18 -13.13
C GLU A 53 16.54 -15.87 -11.76
N MET A 54 17.74 -16.39 -11.41
CA MET A 54 17.96 -17.05 -10.12
C MET A 54 17.83 -16.05 -8.95
N ASP A 55 18.39 -14.85 -9.07
CA ASP A 55 18.27 -13.81 -8.03
C ASP A 55 16.80 -13.45 -7.80
N ARG A 56 16.02 -13.34 -8.88
CA ARG A 56 14.58 -13.05 -8.83
C ARG A 56 13.80 -14.18 -8.17
N GLY A 57 14.13 -15.43 -8.49
CA GLY A 57 13.52 -16.60 -7.82
C GLY A 57 13.76 -16.60 -6.31
N VAL A 58 15.00 -16.32 -5.89
CA VAL A 58 15.34 -16.18 -4.46
C VAL A 58 14.59 -15.01 -3.82
N THR A 59 14.52 -13.86 -4.51
CA THR A 59 13.78 -12.70 -4.03
C THR A 59 12.28 -12.98 -3.86
N GLU A 60 11.67 -13.72 -4.78
CA GLU A 60 10.26 -14.15 -4.69
C GLU A 60 10.01 -15.04 -3.47
N PHE A 61 10.92 -15.98 -3.18
CA PHE A 61 10.82 -16.78 -1.96
C PHE A 61 10.77 -15.88 -0.70
N PHE A 62 11.68 -14.90 -0.60
CA PHE A 62 11.69 -13.97 0.53
C PHE A 62 10.48 -13.03 0.54
N ARG A 63 9.92 -12.70 -0.60
CA ARG A 63 8.68 -11.93 -0.72
C ARG A 63 7.48 -12.67 -0.14
N GLU A 64 7.37 -13.97 -0.39
CA GLU A 64 6.24 -14.76 0.08
C GLU A 64 6.39 -15.24 1.55
N LEU A 65 7.62 -15.24 2.07
CA LEU A 65 7.91 -15.69 3.44
C LEU A 65 7.09 -14.96 4.52
N PRO A 66 6.92 -13.62 4.52
CA PRO A 66 6.06 -12.93 5.48
C PRO A 66 4.61 -13.40 5.42
N GLY A 67 4.09 -13.75 4.24
CA GLY A 67 2.73 -14.30 4.10
C GLY A 67 2.57 -15.65 4.77
N ILE A 68 3.56 -16.53 4.62
CA ILE A 68 3.59 -17.85 5.28
C ILE A 68 3.66 -17.68 6.80
N LEU A 69 4.46 -16.72 7.28
CA LEU A 69 4.65 -16.45 8.71
C LEU A 69 3.54 -15.59 9.31
N LEU A 70 2.60 -15.09 8.52
CA LEU A 70 1.58 -14.12 8.96
C LEU A 70 0.76 -14.63 10.14
N VAL A 71 0.41 -15.90 10.18
CA VAL A 71 -0.37 -16.50 11.28
C VAL A 71 0.37 -16.36 12.62
N PHE A 72 1.68 -16.59 12.64
CA PHE A 72 2.49 -16.46 13.86
C PHE A 72 2.68 -14.98 14.25
N ILE A 73 2.85 -14.10 13.25
CA ILE A 73 2.97 -12.65 13.46
C ILE A 73 1.69 -12.11 14.09
N LEU A 74 0.52 -12.44 13.51
CA LEU A 74 -0.75 -12.00 14.06
C LEU A 74 -1.04 -12.60 15.44
N ALA A 75 -0.65 -13.85 15.68
CA ALA A 75 -0.77 -14.48 17.00
C ALA A 75 0.12 -13.77 18.05
N ALA A 76 1.33 -13.35 17.70
CA ALA A 76 2.21 -12.59 18.60
C ALA A 76 1.62 -11.20 18.96
N PHE A 77 0.85 -10.61 18.07
CA PHE A 77 0.24 -9.28 18.23
C PHE A 77 -1.28 -9.34 18.47
N TYR A 78 -1.81 -10.45 19.01
CA TYR A 78 -3.26 -10.65 19.20
C TYR A 78 -3.95 -9.59 20.06
N MET A 79 -3.20 -8.87 20.90
CA MET A 79 -3.72 -7.78 21.73
C MET A 79 -3.97 -6.49 20.95
N LEU A 80 -3.43 -6.34 19.74
CA LEU A 80 -3.61 -5.15 18.94
C LEU A 80 -4.94 -5.22 18.16
N SER A 81 -5.59 -4.07 18.01
CA SER A 81 -6.80 -3.99 17.18
C SER A 81 -6.45 -4.16 15.69
N ALA A 82 -7.44 -4.62 14.91
CA ALA A 82 -7.28 -4.74 13.45
C ALA A 82 -6.90 -3.40 12.81
N GLU A 83 -7.45 -2.30 13.31
CA GLU A 83 -7.14 -0.94 12.87
C GLU A 83 -5.67 -0.57 13.16
N SER A 84 -5.15 -0.95 14.33
CA SER A 84 -3.74 -0.71 14.70
C SER A 84 -2.78 -1.53 13.83
N LEU A 85 -3.11 -2.79 13.60
CA LEU A 85 -2.34 -3.66 12.71
C LEU A 85 -2.37 -3.18 11.26
N TYR A 86 -3.53 -2.72 10.77
CA TYR A 86 -3.66 -2.15 9.42
C TYR A 86 -2.74 -0.94 9.22
N LYS A 87 -2.66 -0.05 10.23
CA LYS A 87 -1.75 1.09 10.21
C LYS A 87 -0.28 0.67 10.27
N ALA A 88 0.04 -0.27 11.16
CA ALA A 88 1.39 -0.80 11.27
C ALA A 88 1.83 -1.40 9.92
N GLY A 89 0.95 -2.15 9.25
CA GLY A 89 1.19 -2.66 7.90
C GLY A 89 1.50 -1.56 6.89
N ALA A 90 0.74 -0.44 6.91
CA ALA A 90 0.99 0.70 6.03
C ALA A 90 2.37 1.36 6.28
N VAL A 91 2.76 1.51 7.54
CA VAL A 91 4.08 2.06 7.91
C VAL A 91 5.20 1.12 7.46
N ILE A 92 5.04 -0.18 7.63
CA ILE A 92 6.01 -1.18 7.18
C ILE A 92 6.14 -1.16 5.65
N MET A 93 5.02 -1.07 4.91
CA MET A 93 5.04 -0.90 3.44
C MET A 93 5.78 0.37 3.02
N LEU A 94 5.50 1.50 3.69
CA LEU A 94 6.18 2.78 3.45
C LEU A 94 7.69 2.64 3.64
N ILE A 95 8.12 1.97 4.70
CA ILE A 95 9.56 1.70 4.94
C ILE A 95 10.14 0.88 3.79
N GLY A 96 9.49 -0.23 3.39
CA GLY A 96 9.97 -1.07 2.29
C GLY A 96 10.09 -0.30 0.97
N MET A 97 9.07 0.49 0.60
CA MET A 97 9.12 1.34 -0.60
C MET A 97 10.22 2.42 -0.51
N GLY A 98 10.34 3.07 0.67
CA GLY A 98 11.36 4.08 0.91
C GLY A 98 12.79 3.52 0.86
N MET A 99 12.99 2.26 1.27
CA MET A 99 14.29 1.59 1.15
C MET A 99 14.74 1.48 -0.31
N HIS A 100 13.86 1.18 -1.26
CA HIS A 100 14.20 1.17 -2.69
C HIS A 100 14.64 2.53 -3.21
N ALA A 101 14.05 3.61 -2.70
CA ALA A 101 14.37 4.97 -3.14
C ALA A 101 15.63 5.54 -2.44
N ALA A 102 15.88 5.14 -1.19
CA ALA A 102 16.91 5.76 -0.35
C ALA A 102 18.22 4.97 -0.30
N LEU A 103 18.19 3.64 -0.49
CA LEU A 103 19.36 2.78 -0.34
C LEU A 103 20.00 2.47 -1.71
N PRO A 104 21.31 2.12 -1.72
CA PRO A 104 21.99 1.65 -2.94
C PRO A 104 21.24 0.45 -3.56
N PRO A 105 21.07 0.38 -4.89
CA PRO A 105 20.32 -0.67 -5.56
C PRO A 105 21.13 -1.97 -5.67
N THR A 106 21.45 -2.58 -4.53
CA THR A 106 22.11 -3.89 -4.47
C THR A 106 21.07 -5.01 -4.36
N LYS A 107 21.41 -6.21 -4.85
CA LYS A 107 20.51 -7.37 -4.81
C LYS A 107 19.99 -7.66 -3.39
N VAL A 108 20.88 -7.62 -2.40
CA VAL A 108 20.54 -7.88 -1.00
C VAL A 108 19.59 -6.83 -0.44
N LEU A 109 19.90 -5.53 -0.63
CA LEU A 109 19.07 -4.45 -0.11
C LEU A 109 17.72 -4.39 -0.82
N ALA A 110 17.67 -4.65 -2.13
CA ALA A 110 16.41 -4.74 -2.86
C ALA A 110 15.54 -5.90 -2.36
N THR A 111 16.13 -7.08 -2.11
CA THR A 111 15.41 -8.24 -1.54
C THR A 111 14.88 -7.92 -0.13
N LEU A 112 15.68 -7.28 0.72
CA LEU A 112 15.24 -6.86 2.06
C LEU A 112 14.10 -5.84 1.99
N ALA A 113 14.19 -4.87 1.08
CA ALA A 113 13.13 -3.88 0.86
C ALA A 113 11.82 -4.53 0.40
N ILE A 114 11.90 -5.53 -0.49
CA ILE A 114 10.75 -6.32 -0.95
C ILE A 114 10.16 -7.14 0.22
N CYS A 115 10.99 -7.76 1.03
CA CYS A 115 10.53 -8.52 2.20
C CYS A 115 9.81 -7.62 3.21
N MET A 116 10.35 -6.43 3.51
CA MET A 116 9.71 -5.44 4.37
C MET A 116 8.38 -4.96 3.78
N TYR A 117 8.36 -4.61 2.50
CA TYR A 117 7.13 -4.22 1.81
C TYR A 117 6.08 -5.32 1.90
N SER A 118 6.45 -6.56 1.60
CA SER A 118 5.56 -7.72 1.58
C SER A 118 4.96 -8.02 2.97
N LEU A 119 5.76 -7.87 4.03
CA LEU A 119 5.25 -8.02 5.40
C LEU A 119 4.10 -7.03 5.67
N GLY A 120 4.29 -5.76 5.33
CA GLY A 120 3.26 -4.73 5.48
C GLY A 120 2.03 -5.01 4.62
N GLU A 121 2.24 -5.45 3.38
CA GLU A 121 1.19 -5.86 2.44
C GLU A 121 0.30 -6.97 3.02
N HIS A 122 0.88 -8.06 3.48
CA HIS A 122 0.13 -9.20 4.01
C HIS A 122 -0.66 -8.84 5.27
N ILE A 123 -0.08 -8.04 6.18
CA ILE A 123 -0.78 -7.51 7.35
C ILE A 123 -1.98 -6.66 6.90
N GLN A 124 -1.80 -5.74 5.95
CA GLN A 124 -2.89 -4.89 5.47
C GLN A 124 -4.00 -5.68 4.80
N LEU A 125 -3.67 -6.65 3.95
CA LEU A 125 -4.67 -7.48 3.26
C LEU A 125 -5.57 -8.23 4.25
N GLY A 126 -5.00 -8.84 5.28
CA GLY A 126 -5.75 -9.52 6.33
C GLY A 126 -6.64 -8.56 7.14
N MET A 127 -6.07 -7.44 7.58
CA MET A 127 -6.79 -6.49 8.42
C MET A 127 -7.86 -5.69 7.66
N LYS A 128 -7.66 -5.39 6.38
CA LYS A 128 -8.64 -4.73 5.51
C LYS A 128 -9.97 -5.49 5.52
N SER A 129 -9.93 -6.80 5.33
CA SER A 129 -11.13 -7.64 5.32
C SER A 129 -11.83 -7.62 6.69
N THR A 130 -11.07 -7.73 7.77
CA THR A 130 -11.59 -7.68 9.15
C THR A 130 -12.27 -6.34 9.45
N ILE A 131 -11.64 -5.22 9.10
CA ILE A 131 -12.21 -3.87 9.31
C ILE A 131 -13.46 -3.68 8.46
N THR A 132 -13.44 -4.14 7.21
CA THR A 132 -14.60 -4.06 6.30
C THR A 132 -15.80 -4.78 6.88
N LEU A 133 -15.62 -6.02 7.36
CA LEU A 133 -16.71 -6.80 7.96
C LEU A 133 -17.22 -6.15 9.25
N LYS A 134 -16.35 -5.57 10.07
CA LYS A 134 -16.73 -4.85 11.30
C LYS A 134 -17.54 -3.57 11.03
N MET A 135 -17.35 -2.96 9.85
CA MET A 135 -18.06 -1.76 9.43
C MET A 135 -19.31 -2.06 8.60
N ALA A 136 -19.47 -3.27 8.07
CA ALA A 136 -20.61 -3.66 7.27
C ALA A 136 -21.88 -3.83 8.13
N GLN A 137 -23.04 -3.54 7.53
CA GLN A 137 -24.34 -3.86 8.12
C GLN A 137 -24.50 -5.37 8.32
N PRO A 138 -25.23 -5.82 9.36
CA PRO A 138 -25.54 -7.24 9.56
C PRO A 138 -26.13 -7.85 8.27
N GLY A 139 -25.58 -8.98 7.83
CA GLY A 139 -25.99 -9.67 6.61
C GLY A 139 -25.44 -9.09 5.31
N ARG A 140 -24.72 -7.96 5.31
CA ARG A 140 -24.17 -7.31 4.10
C ARG A 140 -22.65 -7.37 4.01
N GLY A 141 -21.99 -8.25 4.77
CA GLY A 141 -20.54 -8.39 4.76
C GLY A 141 -19.95 -8.68 3.38
N GLY A 142 -20.62 -9.51 2.57
CA GLY A 142 -20.21 -9.81 1.20
C GLY A 142 -20.21 -8.58 0.28
N GLU A 143 -21.20 -7.70 0.40
CA GLU A 143 -21.24 -6.44 -0.34
C GLU A 143 -20.10 -5.50 0.09
N GLY A 144 -19.84 -5.40 1.39
CA GLY A 144 -18.74 -4.61 1.92
C GLY A 144 -17.39 -5.09 1.38
N LEU A 145 -17.13 -6.40 1.41
CA LEU A 145 -15.90 -7.00 0.87
C LEU A 145 -15.79 -6.80 -0.65
N GLY A 146 -16.87 -6.99 -1.39
CA GLY A 146 -16.90 -6.75 -2.83
C GLY A 146 -16.58 -5.30 -3.18
N LEU A 147 -17.18 -4.34 -2.48
CA LEU A 147 -16.96 -2.92 -2.69
C LEU A 147 -15.52 -2.50 -2.37
N THR A 148 -15.00 -2.89 -1.20
CA THR A 148 -13.61 -2.57 -0.81
C THR A 148 -12.60 -3.25 -1.72
N GLY A 149 -12.88 -4.48 -2.18
CA GLY A 149 -12.08 -5.18 -3.18
C GLY A 149 -12.06 -4.43 -4.51
N SER A 150 -13.23 -4.03 -5.03
CA SER A 150 -13.34 -3.28 -6.29
C SER A 150 -12.60 -1.93 -6.24
N ILE A 151 -12.75 -1.18 -5.15
CA ILE A 151 -12.04 0.10 -4.97
C ILE A 151 -10.52 -0.10 -4.94
N SER A 152 -10.05 -1.14 -4.24
CA SER A 152 -8.62 -1.50 -4.22
C SER A 152 -8.10 -1.81 -5.62
N GLN A 153 -8.84 -2.60 -6.40
CA GLN A 153 -8.46 -2.96 -7.77
C GLN A 153 -8.48 -1.77 -8.72
N ILE A 154 -9.48 -0.88 -8.61
CA ILE A 154 -9.52 0.35 -9.41
C ILE A 154 -8.28 1.21 -9.12
N GLY A 155 -7.94 1.41 -7.84
CA GLY A 155 -6.72 2.13 -7.46
C GLY A 155 -5.46 1.50 -8.07
N MET A 156 -5.34 0.18 -7.98
CA MET A 156 -4.21 -0.57 -8.52
C MET A 156 -4.10 -0.45 -10.04
N LEU A 157 -5.21 -0.56 -10.78
CA LEU A 157 -5.24 -0.39 -12.23
C LEU A 157 -4.81 1.02 -12.65
N ILE A 158 -5.28 2.05 -11.94
CA ILE A 158 -4.85 3.44 -12.19
C ILE A 158 -3.33 3.56 -11.97
N GLY A 159 -2.80 2.96 -10.91
CA GLY A 159 -1.36 2.95 -10.62
C GLY A 159 -0.55 2.27 -11.73
N TYR A 160 -0.96 1.09 -12.18
CA TYR A 160 -0.31 0.39 -13.30
C TYR A 160 -0.33 1.23 -14.57
N PHE A 161 -1.50 1.80 -14.91
CA PHE A 161 -1.63 2.64 -16.10
C PHE A 161 -0.72 3.88 -16.02
N ALA A 162 -0.64 4.52 -14.86
CA ALA A 162 0.25 5.66 -14.65
C ALA A 162 1.72 5.29 -14.89
N ILE A 163 2.18 4.11 -14.42
CA ILE A 163 3.53 3.61 -14.66
C ILE A 163 3.77 3.38 -16.16
N VAL A 164 2.84 2.73 -16.87
CA VAL A 164 2.96 2.52 -18.32
C VAL A 164 3.13 3.86 -19.06
N VAL A 165 2.29 4.84 -18.73
CA VAL A 165 2.37 6.17 -19.37
C VAL A 165 3.70 6.87 -19.06
N VAL A 166 4.11 6.88 -17.78
CA VAL A 166 5.33 7.60 -17.38
C VAL A 166 6.57 6.96 -18.01
N PHE A 167 6.71 5.64 -17.94
CA PHE A 167 7.89 4.97 -18.48
C PHE A 167 7.92 4.89 -20.01
N SER A 168 6.83 5.28 -20.70
CA SER A 168 6.85 5.53 -22.15
C SER A 168 7.61 6.82 -22.53
N PHE A 169 7.75 7.75 -21.57
CA PHE A 169 8.41 9.05 -21.83
C PHE A 169 9.70 9.25 -21.01
N PHE A 170 9.79 8.62 -19.84
CA PHE A 170 10.88 8.81 -18.90
C PHE A 170 11.46 7.47 -18.46
N THR A 171 12.77 7.32 -18.56
CA THR A 171 13.51 6.10 -18.18
C THR A 171 14.64 6.42 -17.22
N GLY A 172 15.21 5.37 -16.60
CA GLY A 172 16.42 5.46 -15.77
C GLY A 172 16.17 5.51 -14.25
N ALA A 173 17.20 5.28 -13.48
CA ALA A 173 17.18 5.10 -12.02
C ALA A 173 16.47 6.25 -11.26
N LYS A 174 16.61 7.49 -11.73
CA LYS A 174 15.97 8.65 -11.10
C LYS A 174 14.45 8.60 -11.19
N THR A 175 13.90 8.11 -12.31
CA THR A 175 12.46 7.93 -12.48
C THR A 175 11.93 6.90 -11.50
N TYR A 176 12.61 5.75 -11.36
CA TYR A 176 12.26 4.72 -10.37
C TYR A 176 12.24 5.30 -8.95
N ASN A 177 13.31 5.99 -8.54
CA ASN A 177 13.40 6.57 -7.19
C ASN A 177 12.27 7.56 -6.91
N THR A 178 11.93 8.43 -7.88
CA THR A 178 10.82 9.38 -7.73
C THR A 178 9.50 8.65 -7.51
N PHE A 179 9.22 7.61 -8.28
CA PHE A 179 7.97 6.87 -8.16
C PHE A 179 7.90 5.96 -6.94
N PHE A 180 9.03 5.46 -6.43
CA PHE A 180 9.06 4.80 -5.11
C PHE A 180 8.67 5.77 -3.99
N TRP A 181 9.15 7.03 -4.02
CA TRP A 181 8.73 8.04 -3.04
C TRP A 181 7.25 8.43 -3.19
N ILE A 182 6.73 8.54 -4.41
CA ILE A 182 5.31 8.81 -4.65
C ILE A 182 4.45 7.65 -4.10
N ALA A 183 4.82 6.41 -4.41
CA ALA A 183 4.12 5.24 -3.91
C ALA A 183 4.15 5.16 -2.37
N ALA A 184 5.30 5.43 -1.75
CA ALA A 184 5.44 5.50 -0.29
C ALA A 184 4.56 6.62 0.31
N GLY A 185 4.53 7.79 -0.30
CA GLY A 185 3.67 8.91 0.12
C GLY A 185 2.17 8.58 0.06
N LEU A 186 1.73 7.87 -0.97
CA LEU A 186 0.35 7.39 -1.10
C LEU A 186 0.02 6.31 -0.05
N ALA A 187 0.97 5.40 0.23
CA ALA A 187 0.81 4.42 1.30
C ALA A 187 0.66 5.09 2.67
N ALA A 188 1.32 6.24 2.89
CA ALA A 188 1.22 7.02 4.11
C ALA A 188 -0.16 7.68 4.32
N ILE A 189 -0.97 7.86 3.27
CA ILE A 189 -2.34 8.36 3.40
C ILE A 189 -3.23 7.34 4.13
N SER A 190 -2.96 6.05 3.96
CA SER A 190 -3.75 4.97 4.57
C SER A 190 -3.82 5.05 6.12
N PRO A 191 -2.74 5.28 6.87
CA PRO A 191 -2.81 5.48 8.32
C PRO A 191 -3.27 6.89 8.73
N MET A 192 -3.16 7.90 7.83
CA MET A 192 -3.33 9.31 8.18
C MET A 192 -4.73 9.67 8.68
N GLU A 193 -5.77 9.05 8.13
CA GLU A 193 -7.15 9.40 8.50
C GLU A 193 -7.55 8.96 9.90
N ILE A 194 -6.86 7.97 10.43
CA ILE A 194 -7.06 7.54 11.81
C ILE A 194 -6.15 8.36 12.75
N ILE A 195 -5.12 9.00 12.19
CA ILE A 195 -4.16 9.88 12.89
C ILE A 195 -4.67 11.34 12.98
N LEU A 196 -5.55 11.78 12.09
CA LEU A 196 -6.12 13.13 12.12
C LEU A 196 -6.82 13.48 13.44
N HIS A 197 -7.20 12.50 14.24
CA HIS A 197 -7.64 12.73 15.62
C HIS A 197 -6.51 12.79 16.65
N LEU A 198 -5.27 12.40 16.31
CA LEU A 198 -4.18 12.33 17.30
C LEU A 198 -2.91 13.13 16.97
N TYR A 199 -2.61 13.49 15.70
CA TYR A 199 -1.30 14.09 15.42
C TYR A 199 -1.25 15.06 14.23
N TYR A 200 -1.55 16.31 14.47
CA TYR A 200 -1.15 17.46 13.65
C TYR A 200 0.37 17.54 13.36
N PRO A 201 1.28 17.08 14.27
CA PRO A 201 2.72 17.14 14.02
C PRO A 201 3.25 16.25 12.89
N PHE A 202 2.60 15.13 12.60
CA PHE A 202 3.09 14.18 11.58
C PHE A 202 2.82 14.67 10.15
N LEU A 203 1.76 15.44 9.94
CA LEU A 203 1.51 16.11 8.66
C LEU A 203 2.61 17.13 8.35
N ILE A 204 3.08 17.86 9.36
CA ILE A 204 4.20 18.82 9.25
C ILE A 204 5.48 18.08 8.90
N PHE A 205 5.74 16.90 9.45
CA PHE A 205 6.92 16.09 9.14
C PHE A 205 6.91 15.59 7.69
N ILE A 206 5.78 15.09 7.18
CA ILE A 206 5.65 14.67 5.77
C ILE A 206 5.82 15.86 4.83
N MET A 207 5.20 17.00 5.14
CA MET A 207 5.37 18.23 4.34
C MET A 207 6.82 18.74 4.37
N ALA A 208 7.51 18.61 5.51
CA ALA A 208 8.92 18.95 5.62
C ALA A 208 9.80 18.01 4.79
N VAL A 209 9.56 16.70 4.82
CA VAL A 209 10.29 15.71 4.01
C VAL A 209 10.05 15.96 2.50
N VAL A 210 8.81 16.20 2.09
CA VAL A 210 8.48 16.55 0.70
C VAL A 210 9.14 17.87 0.31
N SER A 211 9.15 18.88 1.18
CA SER A 211 9.81 20.17 0.95
C SER A 211 11.33 20.03 0.80
N ILE A 212 11.97 19.19 1.61
CA ILE A 212 13.41 18.89 1.51
C ILE A 212 13.72 18.18 0.20
N ILE A 213 12.89 17.22 -0.24
CA ILE A 213 13.08 16.51 -1.51
C ILE A 213 12.97 17.45 -2.72
N ILE A 214 12.06 18.44 -2.64
CA ILE A 214 11.87 19.44 -3.71
C ILE A 214 13.02 20.46 -3.75
N GLN A 215 13.70 20.73 -2.62
CA GLN A 215 14.77 21.71 -2.50
C GLN A 215 16.17 21.17 -2.86
N PHE A 216 16.35 19.88 -3.18
CA PHE A 216 17.66 19.40 -3.63
C PHE A 216 17.99 19.97 -5.01
N PRO A 217 19.03 20.85 -5.10
CA PRO A 217 19.37 21.52 -6.34
C PRO A 217 19.91 20.51 -7.36
N LYS A 218 19.52 20.73 -8.61
CA LYS A 218 20.15 20.13 -9.79
C LYS A 218 21.68 20.37 -9.72
N ARG A 219 22.46 19.33 -9.48
CA ARG A 219 23.85 19.26 -9.87
C ARG A 219 24.07 18.03 -10.72
#